data_2aeffd36176fe64c0d3dbb50ed5d660c
#
_entry.id   2aeffd36176fe64c0d3dbb50ed5d660c
#
_cell.length_a   1.000
_cell.length_b   1.000
_cell.length_c   1.000
_cell.angle_alpha   90.00
_cell.angle_beta   90.00
_cell.angle_gamma   90.00
#
_symmetry.space_group_name_H-M   'P 1'
#
loop_
_entity.id
_entity.type
_entity.pdbx_description
1 polymer ?
#
loop_
_entity_poly.entity_id
_entity_poly.type
_entity_poly.pdbx_seq_one_letter_code
_entity_poly.pdbx_strand_id
1 'polypeptide(L)'
;VGVVCAGAVSQHVLEGLPDASVFKLGCTWPLPEKALHSFAESVEALYVVEEASCYLTDAVSALGIDVATFPEPLPRDGELSVGLIREAFGFPEPAHAPAQADVPGRPPALCPGCPHRLVFKELSRCKAIVTGDIGCYTLGALPPLSAMDTCVDMGASVSMAHGFELALAGREHRPVVAVIGDST
;
A
#
# COMPACT_ATOMS: atom_id res chain seq x y z
N VAL A 1 -12.65 18.64 17.16
CA VAL A 1 -11.81 18.20 16.06
C VAL A 1 -12.56 17.14 15.28
N GLY A 2 -12.59 17.28 13.95
CA GLY A 2 -13.12 16.29 13.02
C GLY A 2 -12.00 15.53 12.29
N VAL A 3 -12.17 14.24 12.09
CA VAL A 3 -11.21 13.41 11.35
C VAL A 3 -11.93 12.62 10.28
N VAL A 4 -11.52 12.79 9.02
CA VAL A 4 -11.93 11.96 7.89
C VAL A 4 -10.88 10.87 7.69
N CYS A 5 -11.30 9.63 7.58
CA CYS A 5 -10.41 8.49 7.35
C CYS A 5 -11.11 7.35 6.60
N ALA A 6 -10.34 6.39 6.10
CA ALA A 6 -10.85 5.20 5.42
C ALA A 6 -10.04 3.97 5.81
N GLY A 7 -10.60 2.79 5.60
CA GLY A 7 -9.90 1.52 5.81
C GLY A 7 -9.49 1.25 7.25
N ALA A 8 -8.35 0.55 7.41
CA ALA A 8 -7.86 0.07 8.70
C ALA A 8 -7.46 1.20 9.65
N VAL A 9 -6.89 2.28 9.12
CA VAL A 9 -6.44 3.42 9.92
C VAL A 9 -7.55 4.06 10.76
N SER A 10 -8.82 3.86 10.36
CA SER A 10 -9.97 4.36 11.14
C SER A 10 -10.03 3.79 12.58
N GLN A 11 -9.54 2.57 12.80
CA GLN A 11 -9.49 1.97 14.13
C GLN A 11 -8.42 2.65 14.98
N HIS A 12 -7.27 2.97 14.40
CA HIS A 12 -6.20 3.70 15.08
C HIS A 12 -6.62 5.12 15.45
N VAL A 13 -7.42 5.78 14.57
CA VAL A 13 -8.00 7.10 14.87
C VAL A 13 -8.96 7.00 16.06
N LEU A 14 -9.89 6.03 16.06
CA LEU A 14 -10.86 5.86 17.15
C LEU A 14 -10.20 5.56 18.49
N GLU A 15 -9.12 4.78 18.47
CA GLU A 15 -8.37 4.44 19.69
C GLU A 15 -7.49 5.62 20.15
N GLY A 16 -6.81 6.28 19.22
CA GLY A 16 -5.87 7.36 19.53
C GLY A 16 -6.53 8.66 19.92
N LEU A 17 -7.73 8.93 19.39
CA LEU A 17 -8.47 10.18 19.52
C LEU A 17 -9.92 9.93 19.95
N PRO A 18 -10.18 9.40 21.15
CA PRO A 18 -11.51 8.97 21.57
C PRO A 18 -12.55 10.11 21.61
N ASP A 19 -12.09 11.36 21.74
CA ASP A 19 -12.96 12.54 21.78
C ASP A 19 -13.13 13.22 20.42
N ALA A 20 -12.52 12.71 19.36
CA ALA A 20 -12.67 13.26 18.03
C ALA A 20 -13.99 12.81 17.38
N SER A 21 -14.60 13.71 16.62
CA SER A 21 -15.67 13.33 15.68
C SER A 21 -15.03 12.64 14.47
N VAL A 22 -15.43 11.41 14.17
CA VAL A 22 -14.80 10.63 13.09
C VAL A 22 -15.79 10.38 11.97
N PHE A 23 -15.43 10.78 10.76
CA PHE A 23 -16.12 10.46 9.52
C PHE A 23 -15.37 9.33 8.80
N LYS A 24 -15.78 8.10 9.05
CA LYS A 24 -15.21 6.94 8.37
C LYS A 24 -15.85 6.76 6.98
N LEU A 25 -15.05 6.87 5.94
CA LEU A 25 -15.47 6.57 4.58
C LEU A 25 -15.59 5.07 4.37
N GLY A 26 -16.73 4.61 3.89
CA GLY A 26 -16.94 3.24 3.43
C GLY A 26 -16.54 3.04 1.97
N CYS A 27 -16.52 4.14 1.20
CA CYS A 27 -16.11 4.18 -0.19
C CYS A 27 -15.29 5.46 -0.41
N THR A 28 -14.11 5.33 -1.02
CA THR A 28 -13.20 6.45 -1.28
C THR A 28 -13.43 7.10 -2.65
N TRP A 29 -14.24 6.48 -3.49
CA TRP A 29 -14.62 7.03 -4.78
C TRP A 29 -15.98 6.46 -5.27
N PRO A 30 -16.94 7.31 -5.69
CA PRO A 30 -16.93 8.77 -5.50
C PRO A 30 -17.09 9.17 -4.02
N LEU A 31 -16.55 10.32 -3.64
CA LEU A 31 -16.72 10.84 -2.28
C LEU A 31 -18.17 11.28 -2.04
N PRO A 32 -18.70 11.11 -0.82
CA PRO A 32 -20.03 11.58 -0.44
C PRO A 32 -20.03 13.09 -0.12
N GLU A 33 -19.91 13.93 -1.15
CA GLU A 33 -19.69 15.39 -1.06
C GLU A 33 -20.58 16.08 -0.04
N LYS A 34 -21.90 15.89 -0.14
CA LYS A 34 -22.87 16.55 0.76
C LYS A 34 -22.64 16.20 2.23
N ALA A 35 -22.35 14.93 2.51
CA ALA A 35 -22.12 14.47 3.87
C ALA A 35 -20.78 14.99 4.41
N LEU A 36 -19.74 15.08 3.57
CA LEU A 36 -18.45 15.64 3.93
C LEU A 36 -18.55 17.12 4.23
N HIS A 37 -19.27 17.92 3.43
CA HIS A 37 -19.52 19.32 3.71
C HIS A 37 -20.27 19.51 5.04
N SER A 38 -21.37 18.76 5.26
CA SER A 38 -22.11 18.84 6.52
C SER A 38 -21.26 18.45 7.73
N PHE A 39 -20.37 17.46 7.56
CA PHE A 39 -19.44 17.07 8.61
C PHE A 39 -18.40 18.17 8.87
N ALA A 40 -17.81 18.74 7.83
CA ALA A 40 -16.84 19.81 7.94
C ALA A 40 -17.42 21.03 8.66
N GLU A 41 -18.67 21.41 8.37
CA GLU A 41 -19.39 22.51 9.03
C GLU A 41 -19.70 22.23 10.51
N SER A 42 -19.71 20.96 10.92
CA SER A 42 -20.03 20.56 12.30
C SER A 42 -18.82 20.56 13.24
N VAL A 43 -17.62 20.78 12.73
CA VAL A 43 -16.37 20.72 13.48
C VAL A 43 -15.54 22.00 13.32
N GLU A 44 -14.75 22.35 14.32
CA GLU A 44 -13.91 23.56 14.29
C GLU A 44 -12.69 23.41 13.36
N ALA A 45 -12.15 22.20 13.26
CA ALA A 45 -11.03 21.87 12.39
C ALA A 45 -11.20 20.43 11.87
N LEU A 46 -11.00 20.26 10.57
CA LEU A 46 -11.11 18.96 9.90
C LEU A 46 -9.72 18.49 9.47
N TYR A 47 -9.37 17.28 9.85
CA TYR A 47 -8.14 16.60 9.46
C TYR A 47 -8.47 15.38 8.61
N VAL A 48 -7.55 15.02 7.73
CA VAL A 48 -7.62 13.75 6.98
C VAL A 48 -6.48 12.85 7.43
N VAL A 49 -6.81 11.67 7.96
CA VAL A 49 -5.83 10.65 8.34
C VAL A 49 -5.87 9.54 7.33
N GLU A 50 -4.78 9.40 6.58
CA GLU A 50 -4.60 8.39 5.54
C GLU A 50 -3.17 7.86 5.51
N GLU A 51 -2.97 6.67 4.97
CA GLU A 51 -1.67 6.02 4.80
C GLU A 51 -1.15 6.21 3.37
N ALA A 52 0.16 6.19 3.21
CA ALA A 52 0.93 6.17 1.98
C ALA A 52 0.82 7.42 1.11
N SER A 53 -0.34 7.77 0.59
CA SER A 53 -0.52 8.89 -0.34
C SER A 53 -1.41 9.98 0.25
N CYS A 54 -1.44 11.15 -0.40
CA CYS A 54 -2.38 12.24 -0.03
C CYS A 54 -3.68 12.18 -0.84
N TYR A 55 -4.09 11.00 -1.27
CA TYR A 55 -5.27 10.82 -2.14
C TYR A 55 -6.56 11.40 -1.53
N LEU A 56 -6.86 11.03 -0.27
CA LEU A 56 -8.06 11.54 0.39
C LEU A 56 -7.95 13.02 0.74
N THR A 57 -6.78 13.46 1.19
CA THR A 57 -6.50 14.87 1.48
C THR A 57 -6.73 15.73 0.24
N ASP A 58 -6.17 15.33 -0.90
CA ASP A 58 -6.32 16.04 -2.17
C ASP A 58 -7.77 16.00 -2.65
N ALA A 59 -8.44 14.85 -2.55
CA ALA A 59 -9.82 14.69 -2.99
C ALA A 59 -10.80 15.49 -2.13
N VAL A 60 -10.63 15.54 -0.82
CA VAL A 60 -11.45 16.35 0.11
C VAL A 60 -11.21 17.84 -0.13
N SER A 61 -9.95 18.24 -0.31
CA SER A 61 -9.59 19.64 -0.61
C SER A 61 -10.16 20.09 -1.97
N ALA A 62 -10.20 19.21 -2.96
CA ALA A 62 -10.78 19.49 -4.27
C ALA A 62 -12.30 19.79 -4.22
N LEU A 63 -12.99 19.36 -3.16
CA LEU A 63 -14.39 19.72 -2.89
C LEU A 63 -14.53 21.14 -2.30
N GLY A 64 -13.44 21.85 -2.08
CA GLY A 64 -13.45 23.17 -1.43
C GLY A 64 -13.56 23.12 0.10
N ILE A 65 -13.31 21.95 0.70
CA ILE A 65 -13.28 21.78 2.16
C ILE A 65 -11.86 22.09 2.65
N ASP A 66 -11.77 22.97 3.65
CA ASP A 66 -10.49 23.30 4.28
C ASP A 66 -10.00 22.13 5.15
N VAL A 67 -8.84 21.59 4.82
CA VAL A 67 -8.19 20.51 5.56
C VAL A 67 -7.06 21.08 6.40
N ALA A 68 -7.18 20.93 7.71
CA ALA A 68 -6.20 21.42 8.67
C ALA A 68 -4.87 20.64 8.58
N THR A 69 -3.78 21.33 8.82
CA THR A 69 -2.45 20.75 8.91
C THR A 69 -2.19 20.20 10.31
N PHE A 70 -1.62 19.02 10.41
CA PHE A 70 -1.22 18.44 11.69
C PHE A 70 -0.13 19.28 12.37
N PRO A 71 -0.15 19.42 13.72
CA PRO A 71 0.95 20.01 14.48
C PRO A 71 2.29 19.33 14.20
N GLU A 72 2.31 18.00 14.18
CA GLU A 72 3.45 17.19 13.75
C GLU A 72 3.05 16.38 12.52
N PRO A 73 3.88 16.32 11.46
CA PRO A 73 3.50 15.67 10.22
C PRO A 73 3.38 14.15 10.39
N LEU A 74 2.30 13.56 9.86
CA LEU A 74 2.18 12.12 9.73
C LEU A 74 3.20 11.59 8.70
N PRO A 75 3.85 10.46 8.97
CA PRO A 75 4.73 9.82 8.00
C PRO A 75 3.92 9.40 6.75
N ARG A 76 4.55 9.58 5.58
CA ARG A 76 3.95 9.22 4.29
C ARG A 76 4.35 7.84 3.79
N ASP A 77 5.15 7.12 4.54
CA ASP A 77 5.63 5.78 4.28
C ASP A 77 5.46 4.88 5.50
N GLY A 78 5.21 3.62 5.25
CA GLY A 78 4.92 2.65 6.31
C GLY A 78 3.49 2.70 6.83
N GLU A 79 3.26 1.95 7.90
CA GLU A 79 1.97 1.84 8.58
C GLU A 79 1.81 2.96 9.62
N LEU A 80 0.59 3.49 9.73
CA LEU A 80 0.24 4.35 10.84
C LEU A 80 -0.11 3.50 12.06
N SER A 81 0.27 4.01 13.23
CA SER A 81 -0.08 3.44 14.52
C SER A 81 -0.87 4.44 15.37
N VAL A 82 -1.49 3.95 16.42
CA VAL A 82 -2.16 4.78 17.42
C VAL A 82 -1.19 5.82 17.99
N GLY A 83 0.06 5.43 18.26
CA GLY A 83 1.11 6.32 18.77
C GLY A 83 1.41 7.47 17.81
N LEU A 84 1.66 7.17 16.52
CA LEU A 84 1.93 8.18 15.50
C LEU A 84 0.77 9.16 15.30
N ILE A 85 -0.47 8.66 15.35
CA ILE A 85 -1.65 9.52 15.26
C ILE A 85 -1.73 10.46 16.48
N ARG A 86 -1.51 9.93 17.68
CA ARG A 86 -1.49 10.75 18.90
C ARG A 86 -0.40 11.82 18.84
N GLU A 87 0.79 11.45 18.41
CA GLU A 87 1.92 12.38 18.24
C GLU A 87 1.57 13.49 17.25
N ALA A 88 0.99 13.16 16.11
CA ALA A 88 0.57 14.14 15.10
C ALA A 88 -0.42 15.19 15.63
N PHE A 89 -1.23 14.83 16.63
CA PHE A 89 -2.14 15.76 17.32
C PHE A 89 -1.54 16.38 18.61
N GLY A 90 -0.24 16.19 18.85
CA GLY A 90 0.46 16.76 20.01
C GLY A 90 0.18 16.04 21.33
N PHE A 91 -0.38 14.83 21.30
CA PHE A 91 -0.56 14.01 22.50
C PHE A 91 0.68 13.14 22.75
N PRO A 92 1.08 12.95 24.00
CA PRO A 92 2.21 12.08 24.31
C PRO A 92 1.92 10.63 23.88
N GLU A 93 2.93 9.96 23.33
CA GLU A 93 2.85 8.55 23.07
C GLU A 93 2.67 7.77 24.39
N PRO A 94 1.77 6.77 24.45
CA PRO A 94 1.72 5.88 25.60
C PRO A 94 3.08 5.21 25.75
N ALA A 95 3.64 5.22 26.97
CA ALA A 95 4.93 4.62 27.24
C ALA A 95 4.90 3.11 26.91
N HIS A 96 5.34 2.76 25.73
CA HIS A 96 5.61 1.37 25.39
C HIS A 96 7.03 1.04 25.80
N ALA A 97 7.19 0.06 26.67
CA ALA A 97 8.51 -0.53 26.88
C ALA A 97 8.93 -1.19 25.54
N PRO A 98 10.03 -0.75 24.92
CA PRO A 98 10.50 -1.39 23.71
C PRO A 98 10.79 -2.85 24.04
N ALA A 99 10.12 -3.76 23.34
CA ALA A 99 10.47 -5.17 23.41
C ALA A 99 11.84 -5.33 22.72
N GLN A 100 12.92 -5.21 23.50
CA GLN A 100 14.28 -5.56 23.06
C GLN A 100 14.38 -7.08 23.02
N ALA A 101 13.84 -7.68 21.97
CA ALA A 101 14.16 -9.06 21.64
C ALA A 101 15.14 -9.03 20.46
N ASP A 102 16.32 -9.58 20.65
CA ASP A 102 17.24 -9.90 19.56
C ASP A 102 16.62 -11.05 18.74
N VAL A 103 15.75 -10.69 17.81
CA VAL A 103 15.05 -11.64 16.96
C VAL A 103 15.86 -11.82 15.68
N PRO A 104 16.30 -13.06 15.36
CA PRO A 104 17.02 -13.31 14.13
C PRO A 104 16.16 -12.96 12.91
N GLY A 105 16.76 -12.24 11.95
CA GLY A 105 16.11 -11.88 10.71
C GLY A 105 15.60 -13.11 9.95
N ARG A 106 14.37 -13.07 9.49
CA ARG A 106 13.74 -14.13 8.68
C ARG A 106 13.32 -13.56 7.33
N PRO A 107 14.27 -13.45 6.37
CA PRO A 107 13.92 -12.98 5.04
C PRO A 107 12.88 -13.92 4.41
N PRO A 108 11.92 -13.38 3.65
CA PRO A 108 10.94 -14.20 2.98
C PRO A 108 11.62 -15.15 1.98
N ALA A 109 11.17 -16.39 1.95
CA ALA A 109 11.73 -17.42 1.06
C ALA A 109 10.63 -18.38 0.61
N LEU A 110 10.76 -18.88 -0.62
CA LEU A 110 9.92 -19.97 -1.10
C LEU A 110 10.13 -21.24 -0.26
N CYS A 111 9.05 -21.92 0.06
CA CYS A 111 9.08 -23.16 0.85
C CYS A 111 10.03 -24.22 0.25
N PRO A 112 10.59 -25.13 1.05
CA PRO A 112 11.28 -26.29 0.54
C PRO A 112 10.35 -27.14 -0.35
N GLY A 113 10.82 -27.51 -1.55
CA GLY A 113 10.00 -28.27 -2.51
C GLY A 113 8.92 -27.47 -3.25
N CYS A 114 8.87 -26.17 -3.07
CA CYS A 114 7.90 -25.32 -3.76
C CYS A 114 8.03 -25.43 -5.30
N PRO A 115 6.95 -25.71 -6.05
CA PRO A 115 6.96 -25.85 -7.50
C PRO A 115 7.43 -24.56 -8.21
N HIS A 116 7.20 -23.40 -7.67
CA HIS A 116 7.67 -22.12 -8.22
C HIS A 116 9.19 -22.11 -8.44
N ARG A 117 9.97 -22.81 -7.60
CA ARG A 117 11.43 -22.87 -7.74
C ARG A 117 11.86 -23.49 -9.07
N LEU A 118 11.15 -24.53 -9.54
CA LEU A 118 11.45 -25.17 -10.82
C LEU A 118 11.07 -24.26 -11.98
N VAL A 119 9.91 -23.63 -11.92
CA VAL A 119 9.43 -22.71 -12.96
C VAL A 119 10.43 -21.57 -13.14
N PHE A 120 10.79 -20.87 -12.07
CA PHE A 120 11.73 -19.75 -12.16
C PHE A 120 13.13 -20.16 -12.58
N LYS A 121 13.59 -21.35 -12.19
CA LYS A 121 14.85 -21.89 -12.67
C LYS A 121 14.84 -22.08 -14.19
N GLU A 122 13.76 -22.60 -14.76
CA GLU A 122 13.64 -22.77 -16.21
C GLU A 122 13.49 -21.43 -16.94
N LEU A 123 12.70 -20.49 -16.40
CA LEU A 123 12.59 -19.14 -16.96
C LEU A 123 13.94 -18.42 -16.99
N SER A 124 14.74 -18.56 -15.94
CA SER A 124 16.12 -18.03 -15.90
C SER A 124 17.02 -18.70 -16.95
N ARG A 125 16.90 -20.02 -17.15
CA ARG A 125 17.68 -20.74 -18.20
C ARG A 125 17.30 -20.30 -19.61
N CYS A 126 16.01 -20.06 -19.86
CA CYS A 126 15.52 -19.53 -21.13
C CYS A 126 15.86 -18.04 -21.32
N LYS A 127 16.40 -17.38 -20.28
CA LYS A 127 16.66 -15.94 -20.29
C LYS A 127 15.41 -15.14 -20.66
N ALA A 128 14.23 -15.58 -20.23
CA ALA A 128 12.97 -14.91 -20.50
C ALA A 128 12.96 -13.50 -19.88
N ILE A 129 12.19 -12.59 -20.47
CA ILE A 129 11.72 -11.38 -19.83
C ILE A 129 10.49 -11.79 -19.04
N VAL A 130 10.54 -11.71 -17.71
CA VAL A 130 9.49 -12.22 -16.84
C VAL A 130 8.74 -11.05 -16.18
N THR A 131 7.46 -10.94 -16.49
CA THR A 131 6.53 -10.05 -15.81
C THR A 131 5.74 -10.86 -14.79
N GLY A 132 5.77 -10.45 -13.54
CA GLY A 132 5.11 -11.16 -12.45
C GLY A 132 4.08 -10.33 -11.73
N ASP A 133 3.26 -11.03 -10.96
CA ASP A 133 2.25 -10.46 -10.07
C ASP A 133 2.67 -10.58 -8.61
N ILE A 134 1.81 -10.16 -7.68
CA ILE A 134 2.01 -10.24 -6.24
C ILE A 134 1.50 -11.57 -5.69
N GLY A 135 2.39 -12.32 -5.07
CA GLY A 135 2.11 -13.61 -4.44
C GLY A 135 3.40 -14.29 -4.01
N CYS A 136 3.35 -15.57 -3.61
CA CYS A 136 4.56 -16.34 -3.29
C CYS A 136 5.58 -16.36 -4.44
N TYR A 137 5.11 -16.31 -5.66
CA TYR A 137 5.97 -16.29 -6.86
C TYR A 137 6.72 -14.96 -7.04
N THR A 138 6.29 -13.85 -6.40
CA THR A 138 7.07 -12.60 -6.34
C THR A 138 8.48 -12.85 -5.79
N LEU A 139 8.64 -13.85 -4.92
CA LEU A 139 9.95 -14.26 -4.40
C LEU A 139 10.89 -14.82 -5.47
N GLY A 140 10.40 -15.08 -6.68
CA GLY A 140 11.22 -15.36 -7.85
C GLY A 140 12.12 -14.21 -8.27
N ALA A 141 11.81 -12.98 -7.88
CA ALA A 141 12.66 -11.81 -8.09
C ALA A 141 13.92 -11.82 -7.22
N LEU A 142 13.88 -12.51 -6.08
CA LEU A 142 14.96 -12.52 -5.10
C LEU A 142 16.02 -13.59 -5.40
N PRO A 143 17.26 -13.39 -4.93
CA PRO A 143 18.28 -14.44 -4.97
C PRO A 143 17.81 -15.71 -4.22
N PRO A 144 18.21 -16.90 -4.64
CA PRO A 144 19.14 -17.20 -5.74
C PRO A 144 18.46 -17.30 -7.12
N LEU A 145 17.15 -17.11 -7.23
CA LEU A 145 16.41 -17.28 -8.49
C LEU A 145 16.63 -16.09 -9.43
N SER A 146 16.44 -14.87 -8.94
CA SER A 146 16.58 -13.60 -9.69
C SER A 146 16.02 -13.69 -11.13
N ALA A 147 14.81 -14.23 -11.24
CA ALA A 147 14.19 -14.62 -12.50
C ALA A 147 12.87 -13.89 -12.79
N MET A 148 12.71 -12.70 -12.25
CA MET A 148 11.57 -11.83 -12.52
C MET A 148 12.08 -10.41 -12.76
N ASP A 149 11.67 -9.80 -13.89
CA ASP A 149 12.13 -8.48 -14.32
C ASP A 149 11.21 -7.36 -13.83
N THR A 150 9.90 -7.62 -13.74
CA THR A 150 8.90 -6.64 -13.26
C THR A 150 7.84 -7.28 -12.39
N CYS A 151 7.33 -6.50 -11.41
CA CYS A 151 6.23 -6.87 -10.54
C CYS A 151 5.53 -5.57 -10.10
N VAL A 152 4.23 -5.44 -10.38
CA VAL A 152 3.47 -4.22 -10.07
C VAL A 152 2.31 -4.54 -9.11
N ASP A 153 1.32 -5.27 -9.59
CA ASP A 153 0.16 -5.68 -8.79
C ASP A 153 -0.40 -7.02 -9.28
N MET A 154 -1.46 -7.49 -8.63
CA MET A 154 -2.15 -8.73 -8.99
C MET A 154 -2.89 -8.55 -10.30
N GLY A 155 -2.52 -9.33 -11.33
CA GLY A 155 -3.11 -9.28 -12.68
C GLY A 155 -2.32 -8.43 -13.69
N ALA A 156 -1.41 -7.57 -13.25
CA ALA A 156 -0.65 -6.69 -14.15
C ALA A 156 0.33 -7.44 -15.05
N SER A 157 0.77 -8.63 -14.68
CA SER A 157 1.76 -9.40 -15.44
C SER A 157 1.37 -9.62 -16.90
N VAL A 158 0.09 -9.93 -17.15
CA VAL A 158 -0.42 -10.21 -18.51
C VAL A 158 -0.38 -8.95 -19.38
N SER A 159 -0.89 -7.83 -18.88
CA SER A 159 -0.88 -6.57 -19.61
C SER A 159 0.53 -6.02 -19.81
N MET A 160 1.42 -6.19 -18.82
CA MET A 160 2.83 -5.82 -18.94
C MET A 160 3.55 -6.67 -19.98
N ALA A 161 3.33 -8.00 -19.99
CA ALA A 161 3.91 -8.88 -21.02
C ALA A 161 3.46 -8.44 -22.43
N HIS A 162 2.19 -8.14 -22.59
CA HIS A 162 1.68 -7.61 -23.87
C HIS A 162 2.34 -6.28 -24.24
N GLY A 163 2.54 -5.37 -23.28
CA GLY A 163 3.26 -4.12 -23.50
C GLY A 163 4.71 -4.36 -23.94
N PHE A 164 5.42 -5.30 -23.35
CA PHE A 164 6.78 -5.67 -23.74
C PHE A 164 6.80 -6.25 -25.19
N GLU A 165 5.89 -7.13 -25.52
CA GLU A 165 5.78 -7.69 -26.89
C GLU A 165 5.56 -6.59 -27.93
N LEU A 166 4.67 -5.64 -27.65
CA LEU A 166 4.43 -4.50 -28.55
C LEU A 166 5.68 -3.60 -28.68
N ALA A 167 6.33 -3.30 -27.57
CA ALA A 167 7.52 -2.42 -27.54
C ALA A 167 8.73 -3.06 -28.23
N LEU A 168 8.83 -4.38 -28.24
CA LEU A 168 9.91 -5.14 -28.83
C LEU A 168 9.59 -5.66 -30.24
N ALA A 169 8.38 -5.44 -30.73
CA ALA A 169 7.93 -5.90 -32.04
C ALA A 169 8.90 -5.48 -33.16
N GLY A 170 9.24 -6.44 -34.03
CA GLY A 170 10.18 -6.24 -35.13
C GLY A 170 11.67 -6.23 -34.73
N ARG A 171 11.98 -6.53 -33.46
CA ARG A 171 13.35 -6.71 -32.96
C ARG A 171 13.54 -8.16 -32.52
N GLU A 172 14.76 -8.66 -32.61
CA GLU A 172 15.12 -9.91 -31.94
C GLU A 172 15.15 -9.67 -30.43
N HIS A 173 14.37 -10.44 -29.66
CA HIS A 173 14.30 -10.31 -28.22
C HIS A 173 14.14 -11.66 -27.54
N ARG A 174 14.39 -11.66 -26.24
CA ARG A 174 14.15 -12.81 -25.37
C ARG A 174 12.65 -13.10 -25.27
N PRO A 175 12.23 -14.35 -25.04
CA PRO A 175 10.80 -14.66 -24.83
C PRO A 175 10.22 -13.80 -23.67
N VAL A 176 9.05 -13.25 -23.85
CA VAL A 176 8.31 -12.56 -22.80
C VAL A 176 7.33 -13.54 -22.15
N VAL A 177 7.36 -13.64 -20.84
CA VAL A 177 6.52 -14.59 -20.08
C VAL A 177 5.84 -13.88 -18.93
N ALA A 178 4.51 -13.93 -18.90
CA ALA A 178 3.73 -13.52 -17.73
C ALA A 178 3.65 -14.66 -16.72
N VAL A 179 3.90 -14.37 -15.46
CA VAL A 179 3.68 -15.27 -14.33
C VAL A 179 2.56 -14.72 -13.48
N ILE A 180 1.46 -15.45 -13.44
CA ILE A 180 0.22 -15.03 -12.81
C ILE A 180 -0.27 -16.09 -11.81
N GLY A 181 -0.99 -15.68 -10.77
CA GLY A 181 -1.63 -16.59 -9.84
C GLY A 181 -2.92 -17.20 -10.40
N ASP A 182 -3.42 -18.22 -9.71
CA ASP A 182 -4.65 -18.95 -10.07
C ASP A 182 -5.95 -18.20 -9.73
N SER A 183 -5.83 -17.15 -8.93
CA SER A 183 -6.98 -16.34 -8.47
C SER A 183 -6.84 -14.85 -8.78
N THR A 184 -6.08 -14.55 -9.82
CA THR A 184 -5.82 -13.17 -10.23
C THR A 184 -6.65 -12.78 -11.45
#